data_b86f65bdd07b0aecccfd46a29657606c
#
_entry.id   b86f65bdd07b0aecccfd46a29657606c
#
_cell.length_a   1.000
_cell.length_b   1.000
_cell.length_c   1.000
_cell.angle_alpha   90.00
_cell.angle_beta   90.00
_cell.angle_gamma   90.00
#
_symmetry.space_group_name_H-M   'P 1'
#
loop_
_entity.id
_entity.type
_entity.pdbx_description
1 polymer ?
#
loop_
_entity_poly.entity_id
_entity_poly.type
_entity_poly.pdbx_seq_one_letter_code
_entity_poly.pdbx_strand_id
1 'polypeptide(L)'
;MPRNHYQRRLEALREAVLEMSALVGDRYELAIEAAIDADEVLGRRVIDGDDDVNERYLAIEEECVALHALQQPVASDLRLVTASFKIITDLERVADLATNLAAYGSDGGLHPAMEFRGLAESAGDMLADAMAAYETGDVDACYHIAARDEDLDERCRRASQAVLRHLVETDRAREHSSEALAEGLDAVSNGLLAVRDVERVGDHAVNVAARTLYMIENDDELLY
;
A
#
# COMPACT_ATOMS: atom_id res chain seq x y z
N MET A 1 26.03 -0.46 26.37
CA MET A 1 26.27 0.60 25.37
C MET A 1 25.96 1.97 25.97
N PRO A 2 26.68 3.07 25.61
CA PRO A 2 26.26 4.39 26.02
C PRO A 2 24.86 4.71 25.46
N ARG A 3 23.96 5.28 26.26
CA ARG A 3 22.59 5.64 25.88
C ARG A 3 22.50 6.45 24.57
N ASN A 4 23.46 7.35 24.34
CA ASN A 4 23.55 8.16 23.10
C ASN A 4 23.78 7.33 21.83
N HIS A 5 24.39 6.15 21.93
CA HIS A 5 24.55 5.27 20.77
C HIS A 5 23.26 4.55 20.43
N TYR A 6 22.52 4.12 21.44
CA TYR A 6 21.22 3.47 21.25
C TYR A 6 20.20 4.45 20.64
N GLN A 7 20.13 5.69 21.14
CA GLN A 7 19.23 6.72 20.60
C GLN A 7 19.52 7.01 19.11
N ARG A 8 20.79 7.13 18.73
CA ARG A 8 21.16 7.33 17.31
C ARG A 8 20.74 6.15 16.43
N ARG A 9 20.74 4.93 16.93
CA ARG A 9 20.26 3.77 16.17
C ARG A 9 18.75 3.78 16.03
N LEU A 10 18.00 4.25 17.01
CA LEU A 10 16.55 4.43 16.90
C LEU A 10 16.21 5.53 15.87
N GLU A 11 16.96 6.62 15.85
CA GLU A 11 16.81 7.66 14.83
C GLU A 11 17.12 7.11 13.43
N ALA A 12 18.20 6.38 13.26
CA ALA A 12 18.55 5.72 11.99
C ALA A 12 17.53 4.68 11.55
N LEU A 13 16.95 3.91 12.48
CA LEU A 13 15.84 3.00 12.19
C LEU A 13 14.63 3.76 11.61
N ARG A 14 14.28 4.88 12.24
CA ARG A 14 13.16 5.72 11.80
C ARG A 14 13.38 6.30 10.41
N GLU A 15 14.58 6.81 10.14
CA GLU A 15 14.98 7.29 8.81
C GLU A 15 14.90 6.17 7.76
N ALA A 16 15.39 4.97 8.07
CA ALA A 16 15.35 3.83 7.15
C ALA A 16 13.90 3.40 6.81
N VAL A 17 12.97 3.43 7.78
CA VAL A 17 11.54 3.16 7.54
C VAL A 17 10.93 4.23 6.62
N LEU A 18 11.26 5.51 6.82
CA LEU A 18 10.78 6.60 5.97
C LEU A 18 11.34 6.50 4.54
N GLU A 19 12.62 6.15 4.39
CA GLU A 19 13.23 5.91 3.07
C GLU A 19 12.57 4.72 2.34
N MET A 20 12.25 3.64 3.06
CA MET A 20 11.52 2.51 2.49
C MET A 20 10.12 2.93 2.04
N SER A 21 9.42 3.74 2.84
CA SER A 21 8.11 4.27 2.50
C SER A 21 8.14 5.14 1.23
N ALA A 22 9.11 6.02 1.09
CA ALA A 22 9.28 6.82 -0.12
C ALA A 22 9.47 5.94 -1.37
N LEU A 23 10.33 4.92 -1.28
CA LEU A 23 10.54 3.95 -2.35
C LEU A 23 9.24 3.22 -2.73
N VAL A 24 8.47 2.78 -1.74
CA VAL A 24 7.19 2.08 -1.97
C VAL A 24 6.15 3.01 -2.59
N GLY A 25 6.07 4.27 -2.13
CA GLY A 25 5.18 5.29 -2.70
C GLY A 25 5.48 5.57 -4.16
N ASP A 26 6.76 5.83 -4.50
CA ASP A 26 7.19 6.04 -5.89
C ASP A 26 6.84 4.85 -6.79
N ARG A 27 7.01 3.63 -6.31
CA ARG A 27 6.67 2.41 -7.06
C ARG A 27 5.17 2.25 -7.25
N TYR A 28 4.39 2.58 -6.22
CA TYR A 28 2.93 2.52 -6.30
C TYR A 28 2.39 3.52 -7.33
N GLU A 29 2.92 4.75 -7.38
CA GLU A 29 2.57 5.74 -8.40
C GLU A 29 2.90 5.24 -9.81
N LEU A 30 4.10 4.70 -10.03
CA LEU A 30 4.49 4.11 -11.32
C LEU A 30 3.60 2.93 -11.72
N ALA A 31 3.17 2.12 -10.76
CA ALA A 31 2.25 1.00 -11.00
C ALA A 31 0.86 1.47 -11.44
N ILE A 32 0.35 2.56 -10.84
CA ILE A 32 -0.91 3.19 -11.25
C ILE A 32 -0.82 3.68 -12.71
N GLU A 33 0.27 4.38 -13.06
CA GLU A 33 0.50 4.86 -14.43
C GLU A 33 0.56 3.69 -15.41
N ALA A 34 1.35 2.66 -15.09
CA ALA A 34 1.47 1.46 -15.93
C ALA A 34 0.12 0.77 -16.15
N ALA A 35 -0.69 0.65 -15.09
CA ALA A 35 -2.01 0.02 -15.15
C ALA A 35 -3.01 0.81 -15.99
N ILE A 36 -3.01 2.15 -15.91
CA ILE A 36 -3.96 3.01 -16.62
C ILE A 36 -3.60 3.11 -18.09
N ASP A 37 -2.31 3.30 -18.40
CA ASP A 37 -1.84 3.56 -19.76
C ASP A 37 -1.52 2.26 -20.53
N ALA A 38 -1.68 1.10 -19.89
CA ALA A 38 -1.29 -0.22 -20.38
C ALA A 38 0.18 -0.23 -20.87
N ASP A 39 1.08 0.43 -20.10
CA ASP A 39 2.50 0.55 -20.43
C ASP A 39 3.27 -0.67 -19.90
N GLU A 40 3.47 -1.67 -20.77
CA GLU A 40 4.23 -2.87 -20.43
C GLU A 40 5.69 -2.59 -20.04
N VAL A 41 6.33 -1.54 -20.56
CA VAL A 41 7.73 -1.22 -20.27
C VAL A 41 7.81 -0.68 -18.84
N LEU A 42 6.90 0.23 -18.49
CA LEU A 42 6.79 0.76 -17.15
C LEU A 42 6.39 -0.33 -16.14
N GLY A 43 5.42 -1.17 -16.50
CA GLY A 43 4.99 -2.30 -15.68
C GLY A 43 6.14 -3.25 -15.35
N ARG A 44 6.94 -3.65 -16.34
CA ARG A 44 8.13 -4.48 -16.12
C ARG A 44 9.15 -3.81 -15.20
N ARG A 45 9.37 -2.51 -15.33
CA ARG A 45 10.27 -1.76 -14.45
C ARG A 45 9.80 -1.79 -12.98
N VAL A 46 8.49 -1.71 -12.76
CA VAL A 46 7.93 -1.85 -11.40
C VAL A 46 8.15 -3.27 -10.88
N ILE A 47 7.85 -4.30 -11.67
CA ILE A 47 8.01 -5.70 -11.28
C ILE A 47 9.47 -6.04 -10.97
N ASP A 48 10.39 -5.69 -11.87
CA ASP A 48 11.83 -6.00 -11.73
C ASP A 48 12.49 -5.26 -10.55
N GLY A 49 11.93 -4.13 -10.11
CA GLY A 49 12.47 -3.36 -9.00
C GLY A 49 12.00 -3.85 -7.62
N ASP A 50 11.25 -4.95 -7.51
CA ASP A 50 10.72 -5.45 -6.23
C ASP A 50 11.84 -5.92 -5.28
N ASP A 51 12.92 -6.43 -5.82
CA ASP A 51 14.10 -6.85 -5.03
C ASP A 51 14.67 -5.71 -4.16
N ASP A 52 14.60 -4.44 -4.62
CA ASP A 52 15.10 -3.28 -3.86
C ASP A 52 14.29 -3.06 -2.57
N VAL A 53 12.98 -3.30 -2.59
CA VAL A 53 12.11 -3.20 -1.41
C VAL A 53 12.40 -4.35 -0.45
N ASN A 54 12.56 -5.57 -0.98
CA ASN A 54 12.86 -6.75 -0.19
C ASN A 54 14.22 -6.63 0.51
N GLU A 55 15.25 -6.10 -0.16
CA GLU A 55 16.55 -5.86 0.47
C GLU A 55 16.45 -4.83 1.62
N ARG A 56 15.70 -3.75 1.45
CA ARG A 56 15.47 -2.76 2.51
C ARG A 56 14.68 -3.35 3.67
N TYR A 57 13.61 -4.10 3.37
CA TYR A 57 12.83 -4.80 4.38
C TYR A 57 13.72 -5.67 5.28
N LEU A 58 14.55 -6.55 4.69
CA LEU A 58 15.43 -7.43 5.43
C LEU A 58 16.47 -6.66 6.28
N ALA A 59 17.03 -5.58 5.75
CA ALA A 59 18.00 -4.77 6.48
C ALA A 59 17.37 -4.08 7.70
N ILE A 60 16.14 -3.55 7.56
CA ILE A 60 15.42 -2.91 8.67
C ILE A 60 14.96 -3.95 9.69
N GLU A 61 14.49 -5.12 9.24
CA GLU A 61 14.13 -6.25 10.11
C GLU A 61 15.32 -6.67 10.99
N GLU A 62 16.51 -6.85 10.39
CA GLU A 62 17.74 -7.20 11.12
C GLU A 62 18.10 -6.13 12.17
N GLU A 63 17.96 -4.84 11.84
CA GLU A 63 18.19 -3.75 12.77
C GLU A 63 17.18 -3.76 13.93
N CYS A 64 15.90 -4.02 13.65
CA CYS A 64 14.87 -4.18 14.69
C CYS A 64 15.20 -5.32 15.66
N VAL A 65 15.59 -6.48 15.12
CA VAL A 65 16.00 -7.64 15.93
C VAL A 65 17.24 -7.30 16.77
N ALA A 66 18.23 -6.63 16.20
CA ALA A 66 19.42 -6.20 16.91
C ALA A 66 19.10 -5.21 18.04
N LEU A 67 18.21 -4.25 17.81
CA LEU A 67 17.76 -3.29 18.82
C LEU A 67 16.98 -3.96 19.97
N HIS A 68 16.14 -4.96 19.68
CA HIS A 68 15.47 -5.76 20.71
C HIS A 68 16.46 -6.54 21.59
N ALA A 69 17.55 -7.02 21.02
CA ALA A 69 18.58 -7.79 21.74
C ALA A 69 19.49 -6.92 22.62
N LEU A 70 19.53 -5.60 22.39
CA LEU A 70 20.37 -4.66 23.11
C LEU A 70 19.64 -4.13 24.35
N GLN A 71 20.10 -4.54 25.52
CA GLN A 71 19.91 -3.98 26.89
C GLN A 71 18.64 -3.14 27.17
N GLN A 72 17.70 -3.70 27.89
CA GLN A 72 16.61 -3.04 28.63
C GLN A 72 16.12 -1.72 28.00
N PRO A 73 15.53 -1.74 26.78
CA PRO A 73 14.94 -0.55 26.20
C PRO A 73 13.84 -0.02 27.14
N VAL A 74 13.68 1.29 27.25
CA VAL A 74 12.49 1.84 27.92
C VAL A 74 11.25 1.54 27.07
N ALA A 75 10.07 1.54 27.71
CA ALA A 75 8.84 1.08 27.05
C ALA A 75 8.53 1.81 25.73
N SER A 76 8.83 3.12 25.64
CA SER A 76 8.67 3.91 24.41
C SER A 76 9.59 3.46 23.29
N ASP A 77 10.86 3.16 23.61
CA ASP A 77 11.84 2.71 22.61
C ASP A 77 11.44 1.34 22.07
N LEU A 78 10.95 0.44 22.93
CA LEU A 78 10.46 -0.87 22.56
C LEU A 78 9.23 -0.77 21.64
N ARG A 79 8.30 0.14 21.94
CA ARG A 79 7.13 0.36 21.08
C ARG A 79 7.53 0.90 19.72
N LEU A 80 8.49 1.83 19.64
CA LEU A 80 9.01 2.34 18.36
C LEU A 80 9.58 1.18 17.51
N VAL A 81 10.46 0.35 18.06
CA VAL A 81 11.06 -0.77 17.31
C VAL A 81 9.98 -1.77 16.87
N THR A 82 9.01 -2.07 17.74
CA THR A 82 7.93 -3.01 17.42
C THR A 82 6.99 -2.44 16.35
N ALA A 83 6.64 -1.15 16.43
CA ALA A 83 5.83 -0.48 15.43
C ALA A 83 6.55 -0.42 14.08
N SER A 84 7.83 -0.02 14.07
CA SER A 84 8.65 0.02 12.85
C SER A 84 8.70 -1.35 12.15
N PHE A 85 8.93 -2.42 12.91
CA PHE A 85 8.92 -3.79 12.38
C PHE A 85 7.58 -4.17 11.72
N LYS A 86 6.46 -3.74 12.31
CA LYS A 86 5.12 -3.99 11.74
C LYS A 86 4.87 -3.13 10.50
N ILE A 87 5.26 -1.85 10.56
CA ILE A 87 5.09 -0.89 9.46
C ILE A 87 5.85 -1.34 8.22
N ILE A 88 7.09 -1.82 8.33
CA ILE A 88 7.82 -2.30 7.14
C ILE A 88 7.16 -3.52 6.51
N THR A 89 6.47 -4.36 7.30
CA THR A 89 5.68 -5.47 6.76
C THR A 89 4.48 -4.96 5.96
N ASP A 90 3.79 -3.92 6.45
CA ASP A 90 2.69 -3.30 5.70
C ASP A 90 3.22 -2.60 4.43
N LEU A 91 4.39 -1.96 4.47
CA LEU A 91 5.04 -1.35 3.30
C LEU A 91 5.44 -2.38 2.23
N GLU A 92 6.01 -3.52 2.63
CA GLU A 92 6.33 -4.63 1.71
C GLU A 92 5.05 -5.16 1.03
N ARG A 93 3.96 -5.31 1.79
CA ARG A 93 2.65 -5.69 1.22
C ARG A 93 2.12 -4.69 0.19
N VAL A 94 2.30 -3.39 0.44
CA VAL A 94 1.93 -2.36 -0.55
C VAL A 94 2.80 -2.47 -1.81
N ALA A 95 4.09 -2.78 -1.70
CA ALA A 95 4.96 -3.01 -2.86
C ALA A 95 4.53 -4.26 -3.67
N ASP A 96 4.15 -5.35 -2.99
CA ASP A 96 3.54 -6.52 -3.63
C ASP A 96 2.27 -6.15 -4.43
N LEU A 97 1.40 -5.31 -3.83
CA LEU A 97 0.19 -4.84 -4.49
C LEU A 97 0.50 -3.92 -5.69
N ALA A 98 1.52 -3.07 -5.60
CA ALA A 98 1.99 -2.27 -6.73
C ALA A 98 2.49 -3.15 -7.88
N THR A 99 3.21 -4.23 -7.58
CA THR A 99 3.64 -5.23 -8.57
C THR A 99 2.45 -5.89 -9.28
N ASN A 100 1.40 -6.25 -8.53
CA ASN A 100 0.17 -6.78 -9.10
C ASN A 100 -0.54 -5.77 -10.02
N LEU A 101 -0.68 -4.51 -9.57
CA LEU A 101 -1.28 -3.44 -10.36
C LEU A 101 -0.55 -3.22 -11.68
N ALA A 102 0.79 -3.20 -11.65
CA ALA A 102 1.61 -3.08 -12.85
C ALA A 102 1.41 -4.26 -13.83
N ALA A 103 1.21 -5.48 -13.32
CA ALA A 103 0.95 -6.66 -14.13
C ALA A 103 -0.43 -6.57 -14.84
N TYR A 104 -1.48 -6.06 -14.18
CA TYR A 104 -2.80 -5.92 -14.81
C TYR A 104 -2.78 -4.96 -16.01
N GLY A 105 -1.93 -3.92 -15.97
CA GLY A 105 -1.69 -3.04 -17.11
C GLY A 105 -1.12 -3.78 -18.33
N SER A 106 -0.20 -4.72 -18.09
CA SER A 106 0.43 -5.54 -19.15
C SER A 106 -0.52 -6.58 -19.76
N ASP A 107 -1.51 -7.05 -19.00
CA ASP A 107 -2.44 -8.11 -19.39
C ASP A 107 -3.76 -7.60 -20.02
N GLY A 108 -3.70 -6.53 -20.81
CA GLY A 108 -4.86 -5.98 -21.52
C GLY A 108 -5.45 -4.71 -20.91
N GLY A 109 -4.84 -4.19 -19.84
CA GLY A 109 -5.21 -2.92 -19.22
C GLY A 109 -6.46 -3.00 -18.35
N LEU A 110 -6.81 -1.84 -17.80
CA LEU A 110 -7.99 -1.67 -16.97
C LEU A 110 -9.18 -1.15 -17.78
N HIS A 111 -10.39 -1.56 -17.40
CA HIS A 111 -11.60 -1.14 -18.10
C HIS A 111 -11.79 0.39 -17.98
N PRO A 112 -11.98 1.14 -19.12
CA PRO A 112 -12.08 2.61 -19.12
C PRO A 112 -13.23 3.20 -18.29
N ALA A 113 -14.30 2.41 -18.03
CA ALA A 113 -15.42 2.85 -17.19
C ALA A 113 -15.09 2.89 -15.69
N MET A 114 -13.89 2.44 -15.29
CA MET A 114 -13.41 2.56 -13.93
C MET A 114 -12.79 3.94 -13.71
N GLU A 115 -13.25 4.66 -12.73
CA GLU A 115 -12.53 5.82 -12.19
C GLU A 115 -11.33 5.38 -11.33
N PHE A 116 -10.50 4.47 -11.89
CA PHE A 116 -9.43 3.79 -11.16
C PHE A 116 -8.40 4.76 -10.59
N ARG A 117 -7.98 5.75 -11.39
CA ARG A 117 -6.97 6.73 -10.97
C ARG A 117 -7.34 7.39 -9.63
N GLY A 118 -8.54 7.91 -9.50
CA GLY A 118 -8.95 8.61 -8.28
C GLY A 118 -9.11 7.68 -7.05
N LEU A 119 -9.35 6.38 -7.26
CA LEU A 119 -9.33 5.39 -6.17
C LEU A 119 -7.89 5.14 -5.73
N ALA A 120 -7.00 4.83 -6.68
CA ALA A 120 -5.62 4.49 -6.41
C ALA A 120 -4.85 5.67 -5.78
N GLU A 121 -5.01 6.89 -6.31
CA GLU A 121 -4.46 8.11 -5.71
C GLU A 121 -4.96 8.30 -4.27
N SER A 122 -6.27 8.07 -4.00
CA SER A 122 -6.80 8.20 -2.64
C SER A 122 -6.18 7.21 -1.66
N ALA A 123 -5.92 5.97 -2.06
CA ALA A 123 -5.24 4.97 -1.22
C ALA A 123 -3.75 5.34 -1.00
N GLY A 124 -3.07 5.84 -2.05
CA GLY A 124 -1.69 6.33 -1.96
C GLY A 124 -1.57 7.53 -1.01
N ASP A 125 -2.50 8.49 -1.10
CA ASP A 125 -2.56 9.64 -0.17
C ASP A 125 -2.77 9.19 1.28
N MET A 126 -3.61 8.17 1.52
CA MET A 126 -3.79 7.62 2.86
C MET A 126 -2.50 7.01 3.41
N LEU A 127 -1.75 6.29 2.57
CA LEU A 127 -0.45 5.73 2.97
C LEU A 127 0.57 6.84 3.27
N ALA A 128 0.66 7.86 2.42
CA ALA A 128 1.56 8.99 2.60
C ALA A 128 1.24 9.76 3.91
N ASP A 129 -0.04 10.02 4.18
CA ASP A 129 -0.50 10.66 5.41
C ASP A 129 -0.19 9.79 6.65
N ALA A 130 -0.34 8.46 6.55
CA ALA A 130 0.01 7.53 7.63
C ALA A 130 1.50 7.53 7.96
N MET A 131 2.35 7.62 6.93
CA MET A 131 3.79 7.72 7.11
C MET A 131 4.21 9.10 7.64
N ALA A 132 3.53 10.17 7.23
CA ALA A 132 3.73 11.51 7.82
C ALA A 132 3.33 11.53 9.31
N ALA A 133 2.24 10.85 9.68
CA ALA A 133 1.84 10.69 11.08
C ALA A 133 2.90 9.89 11.87
N TYR A 134 3.49 8.84 11.28
CA TYR A 134 4.60 8.10 11.89
C TYR A 134 5.84 8.98 12.10
N GLU A 135 6.18 9.84 11.13
CA GLU A 135 7.31 10.76 11.20
C GLU A 135 7.11 11.81 12.29
N THR A 136 5.94 12.43 12.34
CA THR A 136 5.65 13.58 13.22
C THR A 136 5.10 13.19 14.59
N GLY A 137 4.56 11.98 14.73
CA GLY A 137 3.84 11.56 15.90
C GLY A 137 2.44 12.18 16.02
N ASP A 138 1.75 12.41 14.90
CA ASP A 138 0.43 13.03 14.86
C ASP A 138 -0.68 12.01 15.09
N VAL A 139 -1.23 12.03 16.32
CA VAL A 139 -2.32 11.15 16.75
C VAL A 139 -3.64 11.45 16.03
N ASP A 140 -3.96 12.74 15.85
CA ASP A 140 -5.20 13.15 15.18
C ASP A 140 -5.22 12.69 13.72
N ALA A 141 -4.08 12.74 13.04
CA ALA A 141 -3.93 12.20 11.69
C ALA A 141 -4.24 10.71 11.62
N CYS A 142 -3.83 9.91 12.62
CA CYS A 142 -4.13 8.48 12.65
C CYS A 142 -5.64 8.19 12.63
N TYR A 143 -6.43 8.91 13.42
CA TYR A 143 -7.88 8.77 13.42
C TYR A 143 -8.53 9.24 12.11
N HIS A 144 -8.00 10.31 11.51
CA HIS A 144 -8.51 10.81 10.22
C HIS A 144 -8.28 9.80 9.09
N ILE A 145 -7.14 9.10 9.08
CA ILE A 145 -6.85 8.06 8.09
C ILE A 145 -7.83 6.91 8.23
N ALA A 146 -8.06 6.41 9.44
CA ALA A 146 -9.03 5.36 9.69
C ALA A 146 -10.45 5.74 9.26
N ALA A 147 -10.86 7.00 9.46
CA ALA A 147 -12.16 7.48 9.00
C ALA A 147 -12.29 7.60 7.46
N ARG A 148 -11.18 7.79 6.74
CA ARG A 148 -11.17 7.85 5.26
C ARG A 148 -11.32 6.48 4.61
N ASP A 149 -11.00 5.42 5.32
CA ASP A 149 -11.06 4.05 4.84
C ASP A 149 -12.49 3.63 4.46
N GLU A 150 -13.47 3.96 5.29
CA GLU A 150 -14.89 3.69 5.01
C GLU A 150 -15.37 4.33 3.68
N ASP A 151 -14.88 5.53 3.34
CA ASP A 151 -15.21 6.18 2.06
C ASP A 151 -14.49 5.51 0.89
N LEU A 152 -13.23 5.10 1.06
CA LEU A 152 -12.48 4.37 0.04
C LEU A 152 -13.14 3.03 -0.27
N ASP A 153 -13.53 2.25 0.73
CA ASP A 153 -14.24 0.98 0.60
C ASP A 153 -15.53 1.13 -0.19
N GLU A 154 -16.35 2.14 0.18
CA GLU A 154 -17.61 2.40 -0.52
C GLU A 154 -17.38 2.80 -1.98
N ARG A 155 -16.33 3.57 -2.27
CA ARG A 155 -15.94 3.93 -3.64
C ARG A 155 -15.43 2.72 -4.41
N CYS A 156 -14.61 1.85 -3.82
CA CYS A 156 -14.13 0.59 -4.39
C CYS A 156 -15.31 -0.34 -4.73
N ARG A 157 -16.26 -0.48 -3.82
CA ARG A 157 -17.49 -1.25 -4.03
C ARG A 157 -18.31 -0.72 -5.21
N ARG A 158 -18.47 0.59 -5.33
CA ARG A 158 -19.19 1.22 -6.48
C ARG A 158 -18.45 1.01 -7.79
N ALA A 159 -17.13 1.12 -7.81
CA ALA A 159 -16.31 0.87 -8.99
C ALA A 159 -16.44 -0.58 -9.47
N SER A 160 -16.36 -1.55 -8.55
CA SER A 160 -16.57 -2.97 -8.86
C SER A 160 -17.97 -3.21 -9.47
N GLN A 161 -19.01 -2.58 -8.94
CA GLN A 161 -20.37 -2.68 -9.49
C GLN A 161 -20.48 -2.03 -10.88
N ALA A 162 -19.77 -0.94 -11.14
CA ALA A 162 -19.77 -0.27 -12.44
C ALA A 162 -19.13 -1.17 -13.51
N VAL A 163 -18.01 -1.81 -13.20
CA VAL A 163 -17.33 -2.78 -14.07
C VAL A 163 -18.28 -3.94 -14.45
N LEU A 164 -18.92 -4.57 -13.45
CA LEU A 164 -19.85 -5.67 -13.67
C LEU A 164 -21.08 -5.24 -14.50
N ARG A 165 -21.61 -4.05 -14.25
CA ARG A 165 -22.75 -3.51 -15.00
C ARG A 165 -22.40 -3.31 -16.47
N HIS A 166 -21.22 -2.76 -16.73
CA HIS A 166 -20.74 -2.54 -18.09
C HIS A 166 -20.59 -3.86 -18.85
N LEU A 167 -20.08 -4.92 -18.21
CA LEU A 167 -20.00 -6.25 -18.81
C LEU A 167 -21.39 -6.74 -19.28
N VAL A 168 -22.40 -6.64 -18.40
CA VAL A 168 -23.78 -7.07 -18.71
C VAL A 168 -24.40 -6.25 -19.85
N GLU A 169 -24.12 -4.94 -19.92
CA GLU A 169 -24.63 -4.06 -20.97
C GLU A 169 -23.96 -4.34 -22.31
N THR A 170 -22.65 -4.59 -22.30
CA THR A 170 -21.86 -4.88 -23.50
C THR A 170 -22.19 -6.25 -24.09
N ASP A 171 -22.39 -7.27 -23.26
CA ASP A 171 -22.80 -8.62 -23.69
C ASP A 171 -24.16 -8.59 -24.43
N ARG A 172 -25.08 -7.73 -23.99
CA ARG A 172 -26.38 -7.55 -24.67
C ARG A 172 -26.31 -6.86 -26.03
N ALA A 173 -25.22 -6.10 -26.30
CA ALA A 173 -25.09 -5.29 -27.49
C ALA A 173 -24.22 -5.93 -28.58
N ARG A 174 -23.44 -6.97 -28.29
CA ARG A 174 -22.51 -7.62 -29.22
C ARG A 174 -23.10 -8.85 -29.92
N GLU A 175 -23.02 -8.87 -31.25
CA GLU A 175 -23.08 -10.10 -32.05
C GLU A 175 -21.77 -10.87 -31.83
N HIS A 176 -21.88 -12.05 -31.25
CA HIS A 176 -20.86 -12.82 -30.57
C HIS A 176 -19.68 -13.27 -31.46
N SER A 177 -18.49 -12.70 -31.29
CA SER A 177 -17.26 -13.47 -31.52
C SER A 177 -16.74 -13.97 -30.16
N SER A 178 -16.37 -15.24 -30.08
CA SER A 178 -15.83 -15.87 -28.86
C SER A 178 -14.56 -15.15 -28.32
N GLU A 179 -13.78 -14.56 -29.22
CA GLU A 179 -12.53 -13.89 -28.94
C GLU A 179 -12.74 -12.51 -28.24
N ALA A 180 -13.68 -11.72 -28.76
CA ALA A 180 -14.04 -10.43 -28.15
C ALA A 180 -14.71 -10.57 -26.78
N LEU A 181 -15.36 -11.71 -26.54
CA LEU A 181 -15.93 -12.03 -25.22
C LEU A 181 -14.81 -12.38 -24.22
N ALA A 182 -13.79 -13.15 -24.63
CA ALA A 182 -12.64 -13.51 -23.79
C ALA A 182 -11.86 -12.26 -23.37
N GLU A 183 -11.48 -11.38 -24.31
CA GLU A 183 -10.80 -10.12 -24.01
C GLU A 183 -11.62 -9.22 -23.06
N GLY A 184 -12.94 -9.17 -23.22
CA GLY A 184 -13.82 -8.42 -22.33
C GLY A 184 -13.87 -8.99 -20.91
N LEU A 185 -13.80 -10.31 -20.75
CA LEU A 185 -13.76 -10.98 -19.46
C LEU A 185 -12.43 -10.75 -18.74
N ASP A 186 -11.32 -10.79 -19.46
CA ASP A 186 -9.99 -10.52 -18.90
C ASP A 186 -9.88 -9.09 -18.38
N ALA A 187 -10.33 -8.09 -19.14
CA ALA A 187 -10.33 -6.68 -18.71
C ALA A 187 -11.24 -6.45 -17.47
N VAL A 188 -12.37 -7.16 -17.39
CA VAL A 188 -13.25 -7.11 -16.20
C VAL A 188 -12.58 -7.77 -15.01
N SER A 189 -11.96 -8.93 -15.20
CA SER A 189 -11.23 -9.64 -14.14
C SER A 189 -10.11 -8.78 -13.57
N ASN A 190 -9.25 -8.23 -14.43
CA ASN A 190 -8.15 -7.33 -14.05
C ASN A 190 -8.69 -6.09 -13.32
N GLY A 191 -9.78 -5.50 -13.81
CA GLY A 191 -10.41 -4.37 -13.16
C GLY A 191 -10.90 -4.67 -11.74
N LEU A 192 -11.54 -5.80 -11.51
CA LEU A 192 -12.01 -6.21 -10.17
C LEU A 192 -10.85 -6.50 -9.23
N LEU A 193 -9.78 -7.14 -9.74
CA LEU A 193 -8.57 -7.42 -8.97
C LEU A 193 -7.85 -6.12 -8.61
N ALA A 194 -7.73 -5.18 -9.54
CA ALA A 194 -7.10 -3.89 -9.31
C ALA A 194 -7.85 -3.05 -8.25
N VAL A 195 -9.20 -3.02 -8.28
CA VAL A 195 -9.98 -2.34 -7.23
C VAL A 195 -9.75 -2.97 -5.87
N ARG A 196 -9.75 -4.30 -5.78
CA ARG A 196 -9.48 -5.01 -4.53
C ARG A 196 -8.06 -4.73 -4.01
N ASP A 197 -7.08 -4.67 -4.89
CA ASP A 197 -5.70 -4.41 -4.48
C ASP A 197 -5.52 -2.95 -4.02
N VAL A 198 -6.26 -1.97 -4.60
CA VAL A 198 -6.33 -0.59 -4.09
C VAL A 198 -7.00 -0.52 -2.71
N GLU A 199 -8.12 -1.22 -2.49
CA GLU A 199 -8.77 -1.34 -1.16
C GLU A 199 -7.76 -1.83 -0.12
N ARG A 200 -6.99 -2.90 -0.43
CA ARG A 200 -5.95 -3.42 0.46
C ARG A 200 -4.80 -2.43 0.73
N VAL A 201 -4.46 -1.54 -0.20
CA VAL A 201 -3.51 -0.46 0.08
C VAL A 201 -4.07 0.48 1.14
N GLY A 202 -5.36 0.82 1.08
CA GLY A 202 -6.07 1.56 2.14
C GLY A 202 -6.00 0.86 3.49
N ASP A 203 -6.31 -0.45 3.55
CA ASP A 203 -6.19 -1.29 4.75
C ASP A 203 -4.78 -1.20 5.36
N HIS A 204 -3.72 -1.28 4.54
CA HIS A 204 -2.34 -1.17 5.02
C HIS A 204 -2.01 0.24 5.53
N ALA A 205 -2.57 1.30 4.93
CA ALA A 205 -2.43 2.66 5.45
C ALA A 205 -3.07 2.81 6.85
N VAL A 206 -4.25 2.22 7.06
CA VAL A 206 -4.89 2.17 8.39
C VAL A 206 -4.05 1.37 9.37
N ASN A 207 -3.47 0.24 8.96
CA ASN A 207 -2.56 -0.53 9.80
C ASN A 207 -1.35 0.31 10.23
N VAL A 208 -0.73 1.07 9.34
CA VAL A 208 0.38 1.98 9.66
C VAL A 208 -0.06 3.03 10.67
N ALA A 209 -1.23 3.65 10.48
CA ALA A 209 -1.81 4.63 11.42
C ALA A 209 -2.06 4.00 12.80
N ALA A 210 -2.64 2.80 12.84
CA ALA A 210 -2.90 2.06 14.08
C ALA A 210 -1.61 1.70 14.85
N ARG A 211 -0.54 1.28 14.13
CA ARG A 211 0.77 1.03 14.73
C ARG A 211 1.42 2.31 15.25
N THR A 212 1.23 3.41 14.54
CA THR A 212 1.71 4.73 14.94
C THR A 212 1.01 5.20 16.21
N LEU A 213 -0.32 5.12 16.28
CA LEU A 213 -1.09 5.44 17.49
C LEU A 213 -0.62 4.63 18.70
N TYR A 214 -0.49 3.30 18.53
CA TYR A 214 0.03 2.43 19.59
C TYR A 214 1.45 2.80 20.02
N MET A 215 2.32 3.16 19.09
CA MET A 215 3.68 3.60 19.38
C MET A 215 3.72 4.83 20.28
N ILE A 216 2.84 5.80 20.04
CA ILE A 216 2.83 7.10 20.72
C ILE A 216 2.11 6.98 22.08
N GLU A 217 0.84 6.55 22.08
CA GLU A 217 -0.05 6.61 23.23
C GLU A 217 -0.23 5.27 23.95
N ASN A 218 0.28 4.17 23.37
CA ASN A 218 0.00 2.81 23.85
C ASN A 218 -1.51 2.49 23.79
N ASP A 219 -2.19 3.09 22.81
CA ASP A 219 -3.60 2.89 22.53
C ASP A 219 -3.76 1.89 21.40
N ASP A 220 -4.62 0.89 21.58
CA ASP A 220 -4.86 -0.20 20.63
C ASP A 220 -6.26 -0.10 19.96
N GLU A 221 -6.95 1.04 20.10
CA GLU A 221 -8.31 1.24 19.58
C GLU A 221 -8.42 0.96 18.07
N LEU A 222 -7.43 1.35 17.29
CA LEU A 222 -7.39 1.13 15.83
C LEU A 222 -6.80 -0.23 15.42
N LEU A 223 -6.40 -1.10 16.37
CA LEU A 223 -5.80 -2.40 16.07
C LEU A 223 -6.83 -3.54 15.91
N TYR A 224 -8.13 -3.26 16.11
CA TYR A 224 -9.20 -4.26 16.13
C TYR A 224 -10.40 -3.84 15.28
#